data_cd8a70f8ac7000addef76063fc0257a4
#
_entry.id   cd8a70f8ac7000addef76063fc0257a4
#
_cell.length_a   1.000
_cell.length_b   1.000
_cell.length_c   1.000
_cell.angle_alpha   90.00
_cell.angle_beta   90.00
_cell.angle_gamma   90.00
#
_symmetry.space_group_name_H-M   'P 1'
#
loop_
_entity.id
_entity.type
_entity.pdbx_description
1 polymer ?
#
loop_
_entity_poly.entity_id
_entity_poly.type
_entity_poly.pdbx_seq_one_letter_code
_entity_poly.pdbx_strand_id
1 'polypeptide(L)'
;MLETLRNAWRIIDLRKKILFTLVILLLYRIGNAVPVPYIDVSALEEYFTTLGNTVFGLFNAMSGNAFSSATIFALSIQPYINASIIMQLLCIAIPALERIQKEGGEEGRKKIASITRYATVIIGLLQGTAYYMMVRNYNLLQVGHSGIWEAIVIVLSFTAGSALIMWLGEQVTEFGIGNGISIILFASIISRLPSAAVTMVSNVAAGGSLFAAVAIIVGVLVIIALIVFVSDAERRIGVQYAKRVVGRKMYGGQSTHLPMKVNMSGVMPIIFAQSIASLPATIMMFVNSNPAEGTFGRGLLNLFNTGSAFYIVLYFLLIIGFSFFYATVQFNPIEIANNLKNNGGFIPGFRPGRSTSDFIRRVLNKITLFGAIYLGLVAALPMAFGTSNMGLAMGGTSIIIVVGVALETVKALEAQLLMRNYKGFLE
;
A
#
# COMPACT_ATOMS: atom_id res chain seq x y z
N MET A 1 13.98 -17.78 -0.43
CA MET A 1 12.54 -17.65 -0.78
C MET A 1 11.89 -18.97 -1.18
N LEU A 2 12.35 -19.71 -2.20
CA LEU A 2 11.76 -21.00 -2.60
C LEU A 2 11.87 -22.06 -1.48
N GLU A 3 12.98 -22.10 -0.78
CA GLU A 3 13.16 -23.00 0.37
C GLU A 3 12.24 -22.64 1.54
N THR A 4 12.06 -21.36 1.82
CA THR A 4 11.14 -20.87 2.85
C THR A 4 9.70 -21.30 2.54
N LEU A 5 9.25 -21.12 1.29
CA LEU A 5 7.92 -21.56 0.85
C LEU A 5 7.76 -23.09 0.93
N ARG A 6 8.78 -23.84 0.51
CA ARG A 6 8.77 -25.32 0.58
C ARG A 6 8.71 -25.81 2.05
N ASN A 7 9.44 -25.16 2.94
CA ASN A 7 9.45 -25.49 4.36
C ASN A 7 8.12 -25.11 5.04
N ALA A 8 7.55 -23.93 4.69
CA ALA A 8 6.24 -23.50 5.16
C ALA A 8 5.13 -24.46 4.73
N TRP A 9 5.21 -25.02 3.51
CA TRP A 9 4.22 -25.98 3.01
C TRP A 9 4.21 -27.31 3.75
N ARG A 10 5.34 -27.72 4.34
CA ARG A 10 5.45 -28.95 5.16
C ARG A 10 4.75 -28.82 6.51
N ILE A 11 4.57 -27.61 7.02
CA ILE A 11 3.92 -27.35 8.31
C ILE A 11 2.42 -27.20 8.08
N ILE A 12 1.61 -28.10 8.68
CA ILE A 12 0.16 -28.18 8.46
C ILE A 12 -0.56 -26.85 8.72
N ASP A 13 -0.22 -26.15 9.80
CA ASP A 13 -0.89 -24.89 10.15
C ASP A 13 -0.52 -23.74 9.20
N LEU A 14 0.75 -23.67 8.76
CA LEU A 14 1.17 -22.67 7.78
C LEU A 14 0.55 -22.95 6.41
N ARG A 15 0.46 -24.23 6.04
CA ARG A 15 -0.26 -24.64 4.83
C ARG A 15 -1.73 -24.23 4.86
N LYS A 16 -2.43 -24.40 6.00
CA LYS A 16 -3.81 -23.94 6.16
C LYS A 16 -3.93 -22.43 5.96
N LYS A 17 -3.01 -21.63 6.53
CA LYS A 17 -2.99 -20.18 6.37
C LYS A 17 -2.73 -19.76 4.92
N ILE A 18 -1.79 -20.42 4.23
CA ILE A 18 -1.52 -20.19 2.81
C ILE A 18 -2.76 -20.48 1.97
N LEU A 19 -3.37 -21.65 2.17
CA LEU A 19 -4.58 -22.03 1.45
C LEU A 19 -5.74 -21.08 1.72
N PHE A 20 -5.94 -20.66 2.96
CA PHE A 20 -6.96 -19.68 3.32
C PHE A 20 -6.74 -18.35 2.58
N THR A 21 -5.50 -17.84 2.56
CA THR A 21 -5.15 -16.62 1.82
C THR A 21 -5.46 -16.79 0.31
N LEU A 22 -5.10 -17.92 -0.29
CA LEU A 22 -5.37 -18.20 -1.69
C LEU A 22 -6.89 -18.26 -1.99
N VAL A 23 -7.69 -18.88 -1.12
CA VAL A 23 -9.15 -18.91 -1.25
C VAL A 23 -9.74 -17.51 -1.21
N ILE A 24 -9.29 -16.67 -0.29
CA ILE A 24 -9.75 -15.26 -0.22
C ILE A 24 -9.36 -14.49 -1.50
N LEU A 25 -8.15 -14.69 -2.02
CA LEU A 25 -7.74 -14.06 -3.28
C LEU A 25 -8.57 -14.55 -4.48
N LEU A 26 -8.97 -15.81 -4.49
CA LEU A 26 -9.88 -16.35 -5.50
C LEU A 26 -11.27 -15.71 -5.39
N LEU A 27 -11.83 -15.58 -4.19
CA LEU A 27 -13.10 -14.88 -3.96
C LEU A 27 -13.02 -13.41 -4.41
N TYR A 28 -11.92 -12.73 -4.08
CA TYR A 28 -11.66 -11.38 -4.56
C TYR A 28 -11.64 -11.33 -6.10
N ARG A 29 -11.03 -12.30 -6.76
CA ARG A 29 -10.97 -12.34 -8.22
C ARG A 29 -12.32 -12.60 -8.87
N ILE A 30 -13.16 -13.45 -8.27
CA ILE A 30 -14.55 -13.69 -8.71
C ILE A 30 -15.35 -12.39 -8.62
N GLY A 31 -15.27 -11.66 -7.52
CA GLY A 31 -15.98 -10.38 -7.36
C GLY A 31 -15.53 -9.30 -8.36
N ASN A 32 -14.25 -9.33 -8.79
CA ASN A 32 -13.77 -8.45 -9.85
C ASN A 32 -14.31 -8.79 -11.25
N ALA A 33 -14.97 -9.93 -11.43
CA ALA A 33 -15.58 -10.33 -12.68
C ALA A 33 -17.09 -10.02 -12.75
N VAL A 34 -17.70 -9.56 -11.64
CA VAL A 34 -19.15 -9.28 -11.57
C VAL A 34 -19.40 -7.79 -11.79
N PRO A 35 -19.93 -7.37 -12.96
CA PRO A 35 -20.25 -5.98 -13.22
C PRO A 35 -21.48 -5.52 -12.44
N VAL A 36 -21.51 -4.24 -12.07
CA VAL A 36 -22.67 -3.59 -11.45
C VAL A 36 -23.75 -3.37 -12.53
N PRO A 37 -25.04 -3.67 -12.23
CA PRO A 37 -26.11 -3.48 -13.20
C PRO A 37 -26.28 -2.01 -13.58
N TYR A 38 -26.95 -1.77 -14.72
CA TYR A 38 -27.32 -0.46 -15.27
C TYR A 38 -26.17 0.39 -15.83
N ILE A 39 -24.93 -0.08 -15.83
CA ILE A 39 -23.77 0.61 -16.43
C ILE A 39 -23.43 -0.06 -17.76
N ASP A 40 -23.14 0.74 -18.78
CA ASP A 40 -22.61 0.25 -20.05
C ASP A 40 -21.09 0.08 -19.93
N VAL A 41 -20.69 -1.19 -19.71
CA VAL A 41 -19.28 -1.54 -19.49
C VAL A 41 -18.43 -1.28 -20.72
N SER A 42 -18.97 -1.52 -21.92
CA SER A 42 -18.23 -1.33 -23.18
C SER A 42 -17.92 0.13 -23.45
N ALA A 43 -18.90 1.01 -23.30
CA ALA A 43 -18.71 2.44 -23.42
C ALA A 43 -17.75 2.99 -22.34
N LEU A 44 -17.83 2.44 -21.14
CA LEU A 44 -16.95 2.82 -20.02
C LEU A 44 -15.49 2.41 -20.29
N GLU A 45 -15.24 1.19 -20.76
CA GLU A 45 -13.90 0.72 -21.10
C GLU A 45 -13.27 1.56 -22.21
N GLU A 46 -14.02 1.91 -23.26
CA GLU A 46 -13.58 2.80 -24.32
C GLU A 46 -13.21 4.18 -23.75
N TYR A 47 -14.05 4.75 -22.89
CA TYR A 47 -13.78 6.01 -22.22
C TYR A 47 -12.48 5.96 -21.38
N PHE A 48 -12.24 4.87 -20.66
CA PHE A 48 -11.03 4.71 -19.86
C PHE A 48 -9.75 4.52 -20.69
N THR A 49 -9.82 4.11 -21.95
CA THR A 49 -8.63 4.08 -22.82
C THR A 49 -8.09 5.50 -23.06
N THR A 50 -8.96 6.51 -23.09
CA THR A 50 -8.58 7.92 -23.24
C THR A 50 -8.04 8.53 -21.95
N LEU A 51 -8.43 7.99 -20.79
CA LEU A 51 -8.06 8.50 -19.47
C LEU A 51 -6.85 7.80 -18.83
N GLY A 52 -6.14 6.95 -19.56
CA GLY A 52 -5.05 6.14 -19.03
C GLY A 52 -3.95 6.92 -18.29
N ASN A 53 -3.73 8.19 -18.67
CA ASN A 53 -2.70 9.07 -18.10
C ASN A 53 -3.23 9.98 -16.99
N THR A 54 -4.42 9.73 -16.48
CA THR A 54 -5.02 10.51 -15.41
C THR A 54 -4.94 9.76 -14.07
N VAL A 55 -5.32 10.42 -12.98
CA VAL A 55 -5.47 9.78 -11.66
C VAL A 55 -6.44 8.59 -11.70
N PHE A 56 -7.43 8.63 -12.59
CA PHE A 56 -8.36 7.49 -12.79
C PHE A 56 -7.67 6.25 -13.37
N GLY A 57 -6.67 6.46 -14.25
CA GLY A 57 -5.81 5.36 -14.71
C GLY A 57 -5.04 4.70 -13.56
N LEU A 58 -4.61 5.48 -12.56
CA LEU A 58 -3.98 4.92 -11.33
C LEU A 58 -4.99 4.13 -10.50
N PHE A 59 -6.22 4.63 -10.30
CA PHE A 59 -7.27 3.87 -9.60
C PHE A 59 -7.59 2.58 -10.34
N ASN A 60 -7.70 2.62 -11.64
CA ASN A 60 -7.90 1.43 -12.46
C ASN A 60 -6.73 0.44 -12.33
N ALA A 61 -5.49 0.94 -12.25
CA ALA A 61 -4.32 0.11 -12.02
C ALA A 61 -4.36 -0.59 -10.64
N MET A 62 -4.74 0.13 -9.59
CA MET A 62 -4.81 -0.42 -8.23
C MET A 62 -6.00 -1.37 -8.02
N SER A 63 -7.08 -1.20 -8.76
CA SER A 63 -8.25 -2.08 -8.71
C SER A 63 -8.11 -3.32 -9.60
N GLY A 64 -7.05 -3.42 -10.41
CA GLY A 64 -6.87 -4.54 -11.33
C GLY A 64 -7.86 -4.56 -12.50
N ASN A 65 -8.17 -3.38 -13.06
CA ASN A 65 -9.19 -3.07 -14.09
C ASN A 65 -10.65 -3.13 -13.61
N ALA A 66 -10.91 -3.41 -12.33
CA ALA A 66 -12.26 -3.42 -11.79
C ALA A 66 -12.98 -2.06 -11.92
N PHE A 67 -12.19 -0.97 -11.88
CA PHE A 67 -12.71 0.39 -12.00
C PHE A 67 -13.23 0.70 -13.42
N SER A 68 -12.49 0.32 -14.47
CA SER A 68 -12.93 0.52 -15.87
C SER A 68 -14.05 -0.44 -16.30
N SER A 69 -14.14 -1.60 -15.68
CA SER A 69 -15.21 -2.58 -15.97
C SER A 69 -16.40 -2.45 -15.02
N ALA A 70 -16.47 -1.36 -14.22
CA ALA A 70 -17.56 -1.07 -13.25
C ALA A 70 -18.01 -2.29 -12.44
N THR A 71 -17.08 -3.11 -11.96
CA THR A 71 -17.41 -4.28 -11.17
C THR A 71 -17.80 -3.90 -9.74
N ILE A 72 -18.39 -4.83 -8.99
CA ILE A 72 -18.75 -4.61 -7.57
C ILE A 72 -17.52 -4.13 -6.77
N PHE A 73 -16.32 -4.54 -7.15
CA PHE A 73 -15.07 -4.16 -6.51
C PHE A 73 -14.35 -2.97 -7.18
N ALA A 74 -15.07 -2.16 -7.96
CA ALA A 74 -14.47 -1.01 -8.66
C ALA A 74 -13.75 -0.02 -7.74
N LEU A 75 -14.30 0.29 -6.57
CA LEU A 75 -13.64 1.14 -5.58
C LEU A 75 -12.44 0.46 -4.90
N SER A 76 -12.27 -0.85 -5.10
CA SER A 76 -11.19 -1.62 -4.48
C SER A 76 -11.11 -1.38 -2.97
N ILE A 77 -9.90 -1.34 -2.40
CA ILE A 77 -9.64 -1.08 -0.98
C ILE A 77 -9.45 0.42 -0.66
N GLN A 78 -9.60 1.30 -1.67
CA GLN A 78 -9.35 2.75 -1.53
C GLN A 78 -10.14 3.43 -0.38
N PRO A 79 -11.46 3.18 -0.20
CA PRO A 79 -12.20 3.77 0.91
C PRO A 79 -11.61 3.42 2.27
N TYR A 80 -11.14 2.17 2.44
CA TYR A 80 -10.51 1.74 3.68
C TYR A 80 -9.13 2.38 3.89
N ILE A 81 -8.31 2.48 2.86
CA ILE A 81 -7.00 3.15 2.95
C ILE A 81 -7.20 4.60 3.39
N ASN A 82 -8.12 5.33 2.75
CA ASN A 82 -8.43 6.71 3.09
C ASN A 82 -8.94 6.83 4.54
N ALA A 83 -9.85 5.95 4.97
CA ALA A 83 -10.34 5.90 6.34
C ALA A 83 -9.21 5.63 7.35
N SER A 84 -8.33 4.68 7.04
CA SER A 84 -7.19 4.33 7.89
C SER A 84 -6.20 5.48 8.04
N ILE A 85 -5.90 6.21 6.96
CA ILE A 85 -5.04 7.40 6.99
C ILE A 85 -5.66 8.48 7.86
N ILE A 86 -6.93 8.79 7.62
CA ILE A 86 -7.67 9.81 8.39
C ILE A 86 -7.66 9.43 9.87
N MET A 87 -7.94 8.19 10.22
CA MET A 87 -7.94 7.73 11.61
C MET A 87 -6.55 7.78 12.25
N GLN A 88 -5.49 7.42 11.54
CA GLN A 88 -4.12 7.54 12.05
C GLN A 88 -3.74 8.99 12.32
N LEU A 89 -4.10 9.92 11.43
CA LEU A 89 -3.88 11.36 11.62
C LEU A 89 -4.71 11.90 12.79
N LEU A 90 -5.97 11.49 12.91
CA LEU A 90 -6.85 11.89 14.02
C LEU A 90 -6.37 11.35 15.37
N CYS A 91 -5.83 10.14 15.43
CA CYS A 91 -5.24 9.57 16.65
C CYS A 91 -4.02 10.37 17.14
N ILE A 92 -3.33 11.09 16.26
CA ILE A 92 -2.22 11.98 16.66
C ILE A 92 -2.74 13.39 16.99
N ALA A 93 -3.73 13.89 16.23
CA ALA A 93 -4.25 15.23 16.40
C ALA A 93 -5.17 15.38 17.63
N ILE A 94 -5.92 14.32 18.00
CA ILE A 94 -6.92 14.34 19.06
C ILE A 94 -6.42 13.53 20.26
N PRO A 95 -6.09 14.19 21.41
CA PRO A 95 -5.55 13.49 22.60
C PRO A 95 -6.47 12.40 23.15
N ALA A 96 -7.78 12.54 22.98
CA ALA A 96 -8.74 11.52 23.42
C ALA A 96 -8.59 10.19 22.65
N LEU A 97 -8.38 10.27 21.32
CA LEU A 97 -8.14 9.09 20.47
C LEU A 97 -6.76 8.50 20.71
N GLU A 98 -5.75 9.36 20.95
CA GLU A 98 -4.39 8.91 21.32
C GLU A 98 -4.40 8.08 22.60
N ARG A 99 -5.13 8.52 23.63
CA ARG A 99 -5.30 7.77 24.89
C ARG A 99 -5.96 6.41 24.65
N ILE A 100 -7.06 6.38 23.89
CA ILE A 100 -7.73 5.11 23.54
C ILE A 100 -6.76 4.15 22.87
N GLN A 101 -5.92 4.64 21.96
CA GLN A 101 -4.98 3.81 21.21
C GLN A 101 -3.82 3.30 22.07
N LYS A 102 -3.25 4.15 22.97
CA LYS A 102 -2.07 3.83 23.77
C LYS A 102 -2.40 3.16 25.10
N GLU A 103 -3.43 3.66 25.81
CA GLU A 103 -3.78 3.22 27.16
C GLU A 103 -4.84 2.11 27.15
N GLY A 104 -5.66 2.03 26.09
CA GLY A 104 -6.75 1.05 25.97
C GLY A 104 -6.29 -0.38 25.60
N GLY A 105 -4.99 -0.64 25.38
CA GLY A 105 -4.48 -1.96 25.04
C GLY A 105 -5.19 -2.57 23.81
N GLU A 106 -5.59 -3.86 23.93
CA GLU A 106 -6.32 -4.55 22.85
C GLU A 106 -7.73 -4.01 22.61
N GLU A 107 -8.45 -3.62 23.66
CA GLU A 107 -9.79 -3.05 23.54
C GLU A 107 -9.76 -1.69 22.84
N GLY A 108 -8.79 -0.85 23.18
CA GLY A 108 -8.60 0.43 22.51
C GLY A 108 -8.32 0.27 21.01
N ARG A 109 -7.46 -0.67 20.64
CA ARG A 109 -7.19 -0.99 19.24
C ARG A 109 -8.44 -1.49 18.51
N LYS A 110 -9.24 -2.35 19.12
CA LYS A 110 -10.52 -2.83 18.56
C LYS A 110 -11.52 -1.70 18.36
N LYS A 111 -11.60 -0.73 19.30
CA LYS A 111 -12.46 0.46 19.14
C LYS A 111 -12.02 1.34 17.97
N ILE A 112 -10.72 1.62 17.83
CA ILE A 112 -10.18 2.37 16.68
C ILE A 112 -10.47 1.64 15.37
N ALA A 113 -10.27 0.33 15.31
CA ALA A 113 -10.59 -0.48 14.14
C ALA A 113 -12.08 -0.40 13.78
N SER A 114 -12.99 -0.44 14.76
CA SER A 114 -14.43 -0.30 14.52
C SER A 114 -14.79 1.08 13.96
N ILE A 115 -14.20 2.16 14.49
CA ILE A 115 -14.40 3.51 13.96
C ILE A 115 -13.88 3.60 12.51
N THR A 116 -12.73 2.99 12.22
CA THR A 116 -12.17 2.93 10.87
C THR A 116 -13.11 2.21 9.90
N ARG A 117 -13.77 1.11 10.32
CA ARG A 117 -14.77 0.39 9.50
C ARG A 117 -15.98 1.28 9.17
N TYR A 118 -16.52 2.00 10.16
CA TYR A 118 -17.64 2.95 9.91
C TYR A 118 -17.21 4.08 8.97
N ALA A 119 -16.02 4.66 9.19
CA ALA A 119 -15.47 5.68 8.31
C ALA A 119 -15.29 5.14 6.88
N THR A 120 -14.86 3.89 6.73
CA THR A 120 -14.73 3.23 5.42
C THR A 120 -16.06 3.17 4.66
N VAL A 121 -17.14 2.81 5.34
CA VAL A 121 -18.49 2.76 4.72
C VAL A 121 -18.94 4.15 4.30
N ILE A 122 -18.72 5.17 5.13
CA ILE A 122 -19.09 6.57 4.82
C ILE A 122 -18.28 7.06 3.59
N ILE A 123 -16.98 6.83 3.58
CA ILE A 123 -16.12 7.22 2.45
C ILE A 123 -16.48 6.40 1.20
N GLY A 124 -16.83 5.13 1.35
CA GLY A 124 -17.31 4.28 0.26
C GLY A 124 -18.60 4.81 -0.36
N LEU A 125 -19.57 5.26 0.46
CA LEU A 125 -20.79 5.93 -0.03
C LEU A 125 -20.47 7.22 -0.79
N LEU A 126 -19.57 8.05 -0.27
CA LEU A 126 -19.15 9.27 -0.95
C LEU A 126 -18.49 8.96 -2.29
N GLN A 127 -17.51 8.05 -2.31
CA GLN A 127 -16.80 7.67 -3.55
C GLN A 127 -17.72 6.95 -4.55
N GLY A 128 -18.63 6.09 -4.08
CA GLY A 128 -19.64 5.45 -4.92
C GLY A 128 -20.59 6.46 -5.57
N THR A 129 -21.00 7.48 -4.82
CA THR A 129 -21.81 8.58 -5.36
C THR A 129 -21.03 9.41 -6.40
N ALA A 130 -19.74 9.68 -6.14
CA ALA A 130 -18.87 10.35 -7.10
C ALA A 130 -18.74 9.56 -8.41
N TYR A 131 -18.53 8.24 -8.29
CA TYR A 131 -18.45 7.36 -9.43
C TYR A 131 -19.76 7.32 -10.23
N TYR A 132 -20.91 7.22 -9.55
CA TYR A 132 -22.22 7.31 -10.20
C TYR A 132 -22.41 8.64 -10.95
N MET A 133 -22.04 9.78 -10.34
CA MET A 133 -22.12 11.10 -10.99
C MET A 133 -21.23 11.16 -12.23
N MET A 134 -20.04 10.60 -12.19
CA MET A 134 -19.16 10.49 -13.34
C MET A 134 -19.83 9.70 -14.47
N VAL A 135 -20.30 8.49 -14.20
CA VAL A 135 -20.94 7.62 -15.19
C VAL A 135 -22.19 8.31 -15.81
N ARG A 136 -22.97 8.99 -14.98
CA ARG A 136 -24.16 9.75 -15.45
C ARG A 136 -23.78 10.94 -16.34
N ASN A 137 -22.79 11.74 -15.95
CA ASN A 137 -22.39 12.93 -16.67
C ASN A 137 -21.79 12.62 -18.06
N TYR A 138 -21.20 11.45 -18.21
CA TYR A 138 -20.65 10.99 -19.49
C TYR A 138 -21.62 10.11 -20.30
N ASN A 139 -22.90 10.01 -19.85
CA ASN A 139 -23.93 9.19 -20.51
C ASN A 139 -23.50 7.71 -20.69
N LEU A 140 -22.80 7.14 -19.69
CA LEU A 140 -22.31 5.76 -19.69
C LEU A 140 -23.29 4.80 -18.97
N LEU A 141 -24.53 5.27 -18.69
CA LEU A 141 -25.62 4.42 -18.20
C LEU A 141 -26.30 3.73 -19.36
N GLN A 142 -26.82 2.54 -19.13
CA GLN A 142 -27.66 1.83 -20.10
C GLN A 142 -28.89 2.67 -20.46
N VAL A 143 -29.30 2.64 -21.73
CA VAL A 143 -30.43 3.42 -22.25
C VAL A 143 -31.72 3.12 -21.46
N GLY A 144 -32.36 4.17 -20.96
CA GLY A 144 -33.58 4.08 -20.20
C GLY A 144 -33.41 3.87 -18.68
N HIS A 145 -32.17 3.79 -18.17
CA HIS A 145 -31.87 3.56 -16.76
C HIS A 145 -31.16 4.75 -16.10
N SER A 146 -31.85 5.88 -15.95
CA SER A 146 -31.32 7.11 -15.32
C SER A 146 -32.12 7.55 -14.09
N GLY A 147 -32.91 6.65 -13.49
CA GLY A 147 -33.78 6.93 -12.35
C GLY A 147 -33.02 6.99 -10.99
N ILE A 148 -33.75 7.38 -9.96
CA ILE A 148 -33.22 7.42 -8.57
C ILE A 148 -32.94 6.00 -8.04
N TRP A 149 -33.74 5.03 -8.45
CA TRP A 149 -33.59 3.63 -8.04
C TRP A 149 -32.25 3.04 -8.52
N GLU A 150 -31.91 3.27 -9.77
CA GLU A 150 -30.65 2.83 -10.37
C GLU A 150 -29.46 3.49 -9.70
N ALA A 151 -29.57 4.79 -9.36
CA ALA A 151 -28.55 5.48 -8.59
C ALA A 151 -28.28 4.82 -7.24
N ILE A 152 -29.33 4.51 -6.49
CA ILE A 152 -29.25 3.85 -5.19
C ILE A 152 -28.59 2.46 -5.33
N VAL A 153 -29.02 1.67 -6.30
CA VAL A 153 -28.47 0.33 -6.52
C VAL A 153 -26.99 0.40 -6.87
N ILE A 154 -26.57 1.29 -7.76
CA ILE A 154 -25.17 1.45 -8.17
C ILE A 154 -24.30 1.87 -6.97
N VAL A 155 -24.72 2.92 -6.23
CA VAL A 155 -23.95 3.44 -5.09
C VAL A 155 -23.83 2.41 -3.98
N LEU A 156 -24.94 1.72 -3.64
CA LEU A 156 -24.92 0.69 -2.62
C LEU A 156 -24.09 -0.54 -3.04
N SER A 157 -24.12 -0.92 -4.32
CA SER A 157 -23.32 -2.03 -4.84
C SER A 157 -21.82 -1.76 -4.70
N PHE A 158 -21.36 -0.57 -5.07
CA PHE A 158 -19.95 -0.17 -4.90
C PHE A 158 -19.55 -0.08 -3.42
N THR A 159 -20.43 0.46 -2.58
CA THR A 159 -20.16 0.58 -1.14
C THR A 159 -20.10 -0.79 -0.47
N ALA A 160 -21.06 -1.66 -0.78
CA ALA A 160 -21.07 -3.04 -0.28
C ALA A 160 -19.84 -3.82 -0.75
N GLY A 161 -19.43 -3.65 -2.01
CA GLY A 161 -18.21 -4.24 -2.55
C GLY A 161 -16.95 -3.80 -1.81
N SER A 162 -16.80 -2.50 -1.56
CA SER A 162 -15.64 -2.01 -0.82
C SER A 162 -15.63 -2.46 0.66
N ALA A 163 -16.80 -2.53 1.30
CA ALA A 163 -16.93 -3.07 2.65
C ALA A 163 -16.60 -4.57 2.70
N LEU A 164 -17.00 -5.33 1.68
CA LEU A 164 -16.64 -6.74 1.56
C LEU A 164 -15.13 -6.94 1.36
N ILE A 165 -14.48 -6.14 0.51
CA ILE A 165 -13.01 -6.20 0.34
C ILE A 165 -12.30 -5.87 1.65
N MET A 166 -12.74 -4.85 2.38
CA MET A 166 -12.20 -4.52 3.70
C MET A 166 -12.29 -5.73 4.63
N TRP A 167 -13.47 -6.36 4.72
CA TRP A 167 -13.65 -7.55 5.57
C TRP A 167 -12.78 -8.72 5.12
N LEU A 168 -12.66 -8.99 3.82
CA LEU A 168 -11.77 -10.02 3.28
C LEU A 168 -10.31 -9.74 3.63
N GLY A 169 -9.87 -8.48 3.56
CA GLY A 169 -8.52 -8.06 3.94
C GLY A 169 -8.24 -8.27 5.44
N GLU A 170 -9.21 -7.96 6.29
CA GLU A 170 -9.10 -8.23 7.74
C GLU A 170 -9.03 -9.73 8.03
N GLN A 171 -9.84 -10.55 7.35
CA GLN A 171 -9.78 -12.01 7.50
C GLN A 171 -8.41 -12.59 7.12
N VAL A 172 -7.80 -12.09 6.03
CA VAL A 172 -6.44 -12.51 5.66
C VAL A 172 -5.42 -12.08 6.71
N THR A 173 -5.57 -10.89 7.30
CA THR A 173 -4.66 -10.42 8.36
C THR A 173 -4.77 -11.26 9.63
N GLU A 174 -5.98 -11.71 9.99
CA GLU A 174 -6.24 -12.48 11.22
C GLU A 174 -5.92 -13.97 11.06
N PHE A 175 -6.37 -14.59 9.98
CA PHE A 175 -6.29 -16.06 9.77
C PHE A 175 -5.31 -16.47 8.66
N GLY A 176 -4.80 -15.52 7.88
CA GLY A 176 -3.90 -15.77 6.77
C GLY A 176 -2.44 -15.48 7.10
N ILE A 177 -1.73 -14.94 6.12
CA ILE A 177 -0.30 -14.59 6.19
C ILE A 177 -0.12 -13.12 5.89
N GLY A 178 0.64 -12.41 6.72
CA GLY A 178 1.00 -11.02 6.49
C GLY A 178 -0.18 -10.04 6.58
N ASN A 179 -0.06 -8.91 5.90
CA ASN A 179 -1.10 -7.87 5.88
C ASN A 179 -2.07 -8.14 4.72
N GLY A 180 -3.32 -8.51 5.03
CA GLY A 180 -4.32 -8.88 4.04
C GLY A 180 -4.67 -7.76 3.05
N ILE A 181 -4.65 -6.50 3.50
CA ILE A 181 -4.90 -5.33 2.65
C ILE A 181 -3.82 -5.20 1.58
N SER A 182 -2.55 -5.32 2.00
CA SER A 182 -1.40 -5.29 1.10
C SER A 182 -1.44 -6.45 0.11
N ILE A 183 -1.84 -7.64 0.55
CA ILE A 183 -1.95 -8.83 -0.30
C ILE A 183 -3.08 -8.69 -1.34
N ILE A 184 -4.19 -8.07 -1.00
CA ILE A 184 -5.26 -7.78 -1.98
C ILE A 184 -4.78 -6.78 -3.02
N LEU A 185 -4.08 -5.71 -2.62
CA LEU A 185 -3.46 -4.76 -3.56
C LEU A 185 -2.43 -5.45 -4.47
N PHE A 186 -1.59 -6.31 -3.91
CA PHE A 186 -0.64 -7.12 -4.66
C PHE A 186 -1.34 -7.98 -5.72
N ALA A 187 -2.41 -8.70 -5.34
CA ALA A 187 -3.20 -9.52 -6.26
C ALA A 187 -3.86 -8.69 -7.36
N SER A 188 -4.38 -7.50 -7.03
CA SER A 188 -4.97 -6.57 -7.98
C SER A 188 -3.97 -6.14 -9.05
N ILE A 189 -2.77 -5.74 -8.63
CA ILE A 189 -1.74 -5.25 -9.54
C ILE A 189 -1.18 -6.39 -10.40
N ILE A 190 -0.89 -7.55 -9.82
CA ILE A 190 -0.39 -8.72 -10.54
C ILE A 190 -1.39 -9.23 -11.58
N SER A 191 -2.67 -9.11 -11.31
CA SER A 191 -3.71 -9.56 -12.24
C SER A 191 -3.67 -8.88 -13.62
N ARG A 192 -3.01 -7.73 -13.73
CA ARG A 192 -2.81 -6.98 -14.98
C ARG A 192 -1.55 -7.40 -15.77
N LEU A 193 -0.64 -8.14 -15.13
CA LEU A 193 0.59 -8.57 -15.81
C LEU A 193 0.35 -9.39 -17.08
N PRO A 194 -0.58 -10.38 -17.10
CA PRO A 194 -0.83 -11.15 -18.31
C PRO A 194 -1.34 -10.28 -19.47
N SER A 195 -2.27 -9.35 -19.20
CA SER A 195 -2.79 -8.44 -20.23
C SER A 195 -1.73 -7.47 -20.74
N ALA A 196 -0.90 -6.93 -19.85
CA ALA A 196 0.23 -6.10 -20.23
C ALA A 196 1.25 -6.84 -21.11
N ALA A 197 1.54 -8.10 -20.79
CA ALA A 197 2.41 -8.94 -21.59
C ALA A 197 1.83 -9.20 -23.00
N VAL A 198 0.53 -9.51 -23.09
CA VAL A 198 -0.16 -9.69 -24.39
C VAL A 198 -0.12 -8.41 -25.20
N THR A 199 -0.42 -7.26 -24.61
CA THR A 199 -0.37 -5.94 -25.29
C THR A 199 1.06 -5.64 -25.79
N MET A 200 2.07 -5.95 -25.00
CA MET A 200 3.47 -5.76 -25.40
C MET A 200 3.85 -6.64 -26.60
N VAL A 201 3.45 -7.91 -26.60
CA VAL A 201 3.70 -8.84 -27.71
C VAL A 201 2.95 -8.38 -28.96
N SER A 202 1.68 -7.96 -28.84
CA SER A 202 0.88 -7.47 -29.96
C SER A 202 1.46 -6.19 -30.56
N ASN A 203 1.98 -5.27 -29.75
CA ASN A 203 2.65 -4.06 -30.24
C ASN A 203 3.92 -4.37 -31.02
N VAL A 204 4.72 -5.34 -30.56
CA VAL A 204 5.91 -5.79 -31.30
C VAL A 204 5.51 -6.48 -32.62
N ALA A 205 4.46 -7.30 -32.60
CA ALA A 205 3.94 -7.98 -33.79
C ALA A 205 3.35 -6.99 -34.82
N ALA A 206 2.81 -5.85 -34.38
CA ALA A 206 2.29 -4.77 -35.22
C ALA A 206 3.40 -3.85 -35.80
N GLY A 207 4.68 -4.22 -35.66
CA GLY A 207 5.81 -3.44 -36.21
C GLY A 207 6.51 -2.52 -35.19
N GLY A 208 6.19 -2.63 -33.90
CA GLY A 208 6.91 -1.95 -32.83
C GLY A 208 8.35 -2.46 -32.66
N SER A 209 9.22 -1.65 -32.07
CA SER A 209 10.62 -1.97 -31.87
C SER A 209 10.78 -3.10 -30.82
N LEU A 210 11.30 -4.24 -31.25
CA LEU A 210 11.67 -5.34 -30.34
C LEU A 210 12.72 -4.88 -29.30
N PHE A 211 13.64 -4.00 -29.72
CA PHE A 211 14.65 -3.44 -28.81
C PHE A 211 14.02 -2.65 -27.67
N ALA A 212 12.99 -1.83 -27.97
CA ALA A 212 12.26 -1.10 -26.94
C ALA A 212 11.56 -2.04 -25.96
N ALA A 213 10.94 -3.11 -26.42
CA ALA A 213 10.30 -4.11 -25.58
C ALA A 213 11.30 -4.80 -24.63
N VAL A 214 12.45 -5.21 -25.15
CA VAL A 214 13.53 -5.82 -24.35
C VAL A 214 14.08 -4.81 -23.33
N ALA A 215 14.32 -3.56 -23.75
CA ALA A 215 14.82 -2.50 -22.87
C ALA A 215 13.86 -2.24 -21.69
N ILE A 216 12.55 -2.31 -21.92
CA ILE A 216 11.52 -2.17 -20.88
C ILE A 216 11.61 -3.35 -19.89
N ILE A 217 11.67 -4.59 -20.36
CA ILE A 217 11.76 -5.76 -19.47
C ILE A 217 13.02 -5.66 -18.61
N VAL A 218 14.16 -5.34 -19.22
CA VAL A 218 15.43 -5.16 -18.50
C VAL A 218 15.31 -4.02 -17.48
N GLY A 219 14.70 -2.90 -17.85
CA GLY A 219 14.45 -1.76 -16.95
C GLY A 219 13.61 -2.15 -15.72
N VAL A 220 12.51 -2.89 -15.92
CA VAL A 220 11.68 -3.40 -14.82
C VAL A 220 12.47 -4.35 -13.92
N LEU A 221 13.27 -5.26 -14.48
CA LEU A 221 14.10 -6.17 -13.68
C LEU A 221 15.16 -5.41 -12.87
N VAL A 222 15.78 -4.38 -13.43
CA VAL A 222 16.73 -3.52 -12.73
C VAL A 222 16.04 -2.78 -11.58
N ILE A 223 14.84 -2.23 -11.82
CA ILE A 223 14.05 -1.55 -10.77
C ILE A 223 13.70 -2.56 -9.65
N ILE A 224 13.25 -3.76 -9.98
CA ILE A 224 12.95 -4.81 -9.00
C ILE A 224 14.19 -5.14 -8.16
N ALA A 225 15.33 -5.38 -8.81
CA ALA A 225 16.59 -5.69 -8.11
C ALA A 225 17.00 -4.56 -7.16
N LEU A 226 16.86 -3.31 -7.60
CA LEU A 226 17.16 -2.12 -6.80
C LEU A 226 16.20 -1.98 -5.61
N ILE A 227 14.89 -2.26 -5.79
CA ILE A 227 13.90 -2.26 -4.70
C ILE A 227 14.25 -3.33 -3.66
N VAL A 228 14.56 -4.54 -4.08
CA VAL A 228 14.94 -5.63 -3.18
C VAL A 228 16.19 -5.27 -2.40
N PHE A 229 17.23 -4.76 -3.08
CA PHE A 229 18.50 -4.38 -2.47
C PHE A 229 18.31 -3.31 -1.36
N VAL A 230 17.55 -2.25 -1.64
CA VAL A 230 17.32 -1.18 -0.65
C VAL A 230 16.36 -1.61 0.46
N SER A 231 15.35 -2.42 0.16
CA SER A 231 14.38 -2.90 1.16
C SER A 231 14.98 -3.91 2.15
N ASP A 232 16.04 -4.63 1.75
CA ASP A 232 16.77 -5.55 2.62
C ASP A 232 17.96 -4.89 3.31
N ALA A 233 18.34 -3.68 2.88
CA ALA A 233 19.44 -2.93 3.50
C ALA A 233 19.07 -2.52 4.93
N GLU A 234 19.99 -2.79 5.87
CA GLU A 234 19.83 -2.44 7.28
C GLU A 234 21.11 -1.81 7.87
N ARG A 235 20.90 -0.84 8.74
CA ARG A 235 21.98 -0.27 9.57
C ARG A 235 22.02 -1.01 10.89
N ARG A 236 23.08 -1.76 11.15
CA ARG A 236 23.31 -2.47 12.42
C ARG A 236 24.01 -1.57 13.41
N ILE A 237 23.36 -1.24 14.53
CA ILE A 237 23.93 -0.48 15.63
C ILE A 237 24.38 -1.48 16.70
N GLY A 238 25.69 -1.48 17.04
CA GLY A 238 26.23 -2.37 18.07
C GLY A 238 25.66 -2.00 19.45
N VAL A 239 25.15 -3.00 20.17
CA VAL A 239 24.66 -2.90 21.53
C VAL A 239 25.44 -3.88 22.38
N GLN A 240 25.94 -3.43 23.52
CA GLN A 240 26.62 -4.27 24.51
C GLN A 240 25.77 -4.39 25.76
N TYR A 241 25.70 -5.60 26.29
CA TYR A 241 25.03 -5.86 27.56
C TYR A 241 26.06 -6.03 28.68
N ALA A 242 25.78 -5.42 29.82
CA ALA A 242 26.63 -5.55 31.00
C ALA A 242 26.73 -7.02 31.44
N LYS A 243 27.93 -7.47 31.78
CA LYS A 243 28.14 -8.80 32.36
C LYS A 243 27.49 -8.85 33.73
N ARG A 244 26.61 -9.82 33.95
CA ARG A 244 26.06 -10.13 35.29
C ARG A 244 26.74 -11.34 35.84
N VAL A 245 27.26 -11.22 37.08
CA VAL A 245 27.79 -12.36 37.83
C VAL A 245 26.68 -12.83 38.77
N VAL A 246 26.22 -14.07 38.60
CA VAL A 246 25.26 -14.70 39.47
C VAL A 246 25.94 -15.92 40.10
N GLY A 247 26.36 -15.78 41.35
CA GLY A 247 27.19 -16.76 42.04
C GLY A 247 28.59 -16.89 41.42
N ARG A 248 29.01 -18.12 41.07
CA ARG A 248 30.30 -18.43 40.42
C ARG A 248 30.25 -18.39 38.87
N LYS A 249 29.08 -18.18 38.28
CA LYS A 249 28.90 -18.17 36.81
C LYS A 249 28.71 -16.75 36.29
N MET A 250 29.47 -16.40 35.27
CA MET A 250 29.36 -15.13 34.56
C MET A 250 28.32 -15.30 33.44
N TYR A 251 27.21 -14.55 33.54
CA TYR A 251 26.18 -14.45 32.51
C TYR A 251 26.24 -13.07 31.82
N GLY A 252 26.11 -13.05 30.52
CA GLY A 252 26.11 -11.80 29.74
C GLY A 252 27.45 -11.48 29.08
N GLY A 253 27.57 -10.30 28.53
CA GLY A 253 28.73 -9.87 27.72
C GLY A 253 28.59 -10.20 26.25
N GLN A 254 27.42 -10.65 25.79
CA GLN A 254 27.13 -10.79 24.35
C GLN A 254 26.96 -9.40 23.73
N SER A 255 27.68 -9.15 22.67
CA SER A 255 27.42 -8.00 21.80
C SER A 255 26.35 -8.40 20.81
N THR A 256 25.23 -7.69 20.82
CA THR A 256 24.17 -7.82 19.83
C THR A 256 24.10 -6.58 18.97
N HIS A 257 23.28 -6.61 17.95
CA HIS A 257 23.06 -5.45 17.07
C HIS A 257 21.59 -5.10 17.08
N LEU A 258 21.30 -3.78 17.12
CA LEU A 258 19.97 -3.24 16.84
C LEU A 258 19.88 -3.02 15.32
N PRO A 259 19.11 -3.85 14.57
CA PRO A 259 18.96 -3.66 13.14
C PRO A 259 17.95 -2.54 12.88
N MET A 260 18.33 -1.56 12.07
CA MET A 260 17.45 -0.49 11.58
C MET A 260 17.37 -0.60 10.07
N LYS A 261 16.22 -0.96 9.52
CA LYS A 261 16.01 -1.06 8.08
C LYS A 261 16.08 0.31 7.42
N VAL A 262 16.63 0.40 6.21
CA VAL A 262 16.67 1.64 5.43
C VAL A 262 15.25 2.08 5.04
N ASN A 263 14.42 1.14 4.63
CA ASN A 263 12.99 1.37 4.42
C ASN A 263 12.18 0.81 5.60
N MET A 264 12.08 1.59 6.71
CA MET A 264 11.32 1.20 7.90
C MET A 264 9.82 1.30 7.70
N SER A 265 9.39 2.22 6.87
CA SER A 265 7.97 2.51 6.62
C SER A 265 7.32 1.61 5.56
N GLY A 266 8.11 0.76 4.90
CA GLY A 266 7.61 -0.15 3.86
C GLY A 266 7.01 0.60 2.67
N VAL A 267 5.88 0.12 2.17
CA VAL A 267 5.14 0.72 1.04
C VAL A 267 4.06 1.72 1.48
N MET A 268 3.77 1.83 2.78
CA MET A 268 2.68 2.66 3.30
C MET A 268 2.79 4.15 2.93
N PRO A 269 3.97 4.81 2.98
CA PRO A 269 4.09 6.21 2.57
C PRO A 269 3.67 6.48 1.13
N ILE A 270 3.93 5.54 0.23
CA ILE A 270 3.56 5.66 -1.19
C ILE A 270 2.05 5.61 -1.35
N ILE A 271 1.40 4.65 -0.66
CA ILE A 271 -0.04 4.46 -0.69
C ILE A 271 -0.74 5.70 -0.11
N PHE A 272 -0.22 6.25 0.99
CA PHE A 272 -0.76 7.46 1.63
C PHE A 272 -0.57 8.70 0.75
N ALA A 273 0.63 8.89 0.20
CA ALA A 273 0.90 9.98 -0.73
C ALA A 273 -0.03 9.94 -1.95
N GLN A 274 -0.24 8.75 -2.52
CA GLN A 274 -1.14 8.55 -3.65
C GLN A 274 -2.60 8.85 -3.30
N SER A 275 -3.06 8.39 -2.13
CA SER A 275 -4.42 8.65 -1.67
C SER A 275 -4.70 10.15 -1.52
N ILE A 276 -3.77 10.90 -0.92
CA ILE A 276 -3.92 12.37 -0.77
C ILE A 276 -3.77 13.10 -2.11
N ALA A 277 -2.79 12.71 -2.93
CA ALA A 277 -2.62 13.32 -4.25
C ALA A 277 -3.82 13.11 -5.17
N SER A 278 -4.60 12.05 -4.97
CA SER A 278 -5.81 11.75 -5.74
C SER A 278 -7.07 12.47 -5.23
N LEU A 279 -7.07 13.04 -4.01
CA LEU A 279 -8.24 13.72 -3.44
C LEU A 279 -8.80 14.86 -4.33
N PRO A 280 -7.97 15.77 -4.89
CA PRO A 280 -8.49 16.84 -5.73
C PRO A 280 -9.25 16.31 -6.96
N ALA A 281 -8.72 15.27 -7.62
CA ALA A 281 -9.40 14.64 -8.75
C ALA A 281 -10.72 13.99 -8.34
N THR A 282 -10.74 13.33 -7.17
CA THR A 282 -11.96 12.72 -6.62
C THR A 282 -13.01 13.79 -6.29
N ILE A 283 -12.62 14.91 -5.69
CA ILE A 283 -13.53 16.02 -5.39
C ILE A 283 -14.10 16.63 -6.69
N MET A 284 -13.29 16.75 -7.73
CA MET A 284 -13.76 17.26 -9.02
C MET A 284 -14.82 16.36 -9.68
N MET A 285 -14.82 15.05 -9.41
CA MET A 285 -15.91 14.17 -9.84
C MET A 285 -17.29 14.60 -9.31
N PHE A 286 -17.33 15.14 -8.07
CA PHE A 286 -18.58 15.65 -7.48
C PHE A 286 -19.01 16.99 -8.05
N VAL A 287 -18.05 17.88 -8.31
CA VAL A 287 -18.36 19.27 -8.67
C VAL A 287 -18.70 19.39 -10.16
N ASN A 288 -17.81 18.92 -11.01
CA ASN A 288 -18.00 18.92 -12.46
C ASN A 288 -16.98 17.97 -13.10
N SER A 289 -17.45 16.85 -13.61
CA SER A 289 -16.58 15.84 -14.22
C SER A 289 -15.94 16.29 -15.54
N ASN A 290 -16.55 17.26 -16.23
CA ASN A 290 -16.02 17.80 -17.50
C ASN A 290 -16.13 19.35 -17.53
N PRO A 291 -15.26 20.07 -16.80
CA PRO A 291 -15.28 21.52 -16.80
C PRO A 291 -14.85 22.05 -18.17
N ALA A 292 -15.53 23.11 -18.64
CA ALA A 292 -15.24 23.78 -19.91
C ALA A 292 -13.78 24.29 -19.95
N GLU A 293 -13.20 24.37 -21.15
CA GLU A 293 -11.88 24.95 -21.33
C GLU A 293 -11.84 26.40 -20.86
N GLY A 294 -10.76 26.77 -20.15
CA GLY A 294 -10.63 28.11 -19.55
C GLY A 294 -11.23 28.25 -18.15
N THR A 295 -11.93 27.23 -17.61
CA THR A 295 -12.49 27.28 -16.26
C THR A 295 -11.41 26.88 -15.23
N PHE A 296 -11.47 27.50 -14.03
CA PHE A 296 -10.59 27.15 -12.89
C PHE A 296 -10.54 25.64 -12.62
N GLY A 297 -11.67 24.95 -12.75
CA GLY A 297 -11.76 23.50 -12.60
C GLY A 297 -10.92 22.72 -13.60
N ARG A 298 -10.88 23.13 -14.87
CA ARG A 298 -10.02 22.53 -15.90
C ARG A 298 -8.54 22.74 -15.62
N GLY A 299 -8.18 23.96 -15.18
CA GLY A 299 -6.81 24.28 -14.76
C GLY A 299 -6.35 23.38 -13.59
N LEU A 300 -7.22 23.16 -12.61
CA LEU A 300 -6.97 22.32 -11.45
C LEU A 300 -6.80 20.84 -11.85
N LEU A 301 -7.67 20.31 -12.71
CA LEU A 301 -7.52 18.95 -13.25
C LEU A 301 -6.21 18.76 -14.02
N ASN A 302 -5.81 19.76 -14.82
CA ASN A 302 -4.55 19.71 -15.57
C ASN A 302 -3.32 19.74 -14.65
N LEU A 303 -3.37 20.49 -13.53
CA LEU A 303 -2.31 20.53 -12.54
C LEU A 303 -2.16 19.18 -11.81
N PHE A 304 -3.28 18.52 -11.50
CA PHE A 304 -3.31 17.22 -10.82
C PHE A 304 -3.32 16.03 -11.79
N ASN A 305 -3.06 16.26 -13.07
CA ASN A 305 -2.82 15.19 -14.03
C ASN A 305 -1.48 14.49 -13.70
N THR A 306 -1.45 13.16 -13.76
CA THR A 306 -0.27 12.35 -13.44
C THR A 306 0.96 12.63 -14.29
N GLY A 307 0.78 13.21 -15.50
CA GLY A 307 1.86 13.68 -16.37
C GLY A 307 2.32 15.11 -16.08
N SER A 308 1.67 15.84 -15.18
CA SER A 308 2.04 17.21 -14.84
C SER A 308 3.29 17.24 -13.95
N ALA A 309 4.24 18.13 -14.28
CA ALA A 309 5.42 18.35 -13.42
C ALA A 309 5.04 18.73 -11.99
N PHE A 310 3.95 19.52 -11.83
CA PHE A 310 3.43 19.86 -10.50
C PHE A 310 3.00 18.63 -9.70
N TYR A 311 2.24 17.72 -10.32
CA TYR A 311 1.80 16.50 -9.67
C TYR A 311 2.98 15.62 -9.25
N ILE A 312 3.97 15.45 -10.13
CA ILE A 312 5.17 14.64 -9.87
C ILE A 312 5.95 15.18 -8.68
N VAL A 313 6.18 16.50 -8.64
CA VAL A 313 6.89 17.17 -7.53
C VAL A 313 6.09 17.07 -6.23
N LEU A 314 4.79 17.35 -6.27
CA LEU A 314 3.91 17.24 -5.11
C LEU A 314 3.90 15.81 -4.56
N TYR A 315 3.76 14.83 -5.43
CA TYR A 315 3.75 13.42 -5.06
C TYR A 315 5.08 13.00 -4.41
N PHE A 316 6.20 13.42 -4.99
CA PHE A 316 7.54 13.20 -4.42
C PHE A 316 7.67 13.79 -3.01
N LEU A 317 7.23 15.04 -2.80
CA LEU A 317 7.25 15.69 -1.50
C LEU A 317 6.33 15.01 -0.48
N LEU A 318 5.14 14.57 -0.92
CA LEU A 318 4.23 13.81 -0.07
C LEU A 318 4.83 12.47 0.37
N ILE A 319 5.51 11.74 -0.52
CA ILE A 319 6.21 10.50 -0.14
C ILE A 319 7.25 10.77 0.93
N ILE A 320 8.05 11.83 0.79
CA ILE A 320 9.04 12.21 1.81
C ILE A 320 8.34 12.53 3.14
N GLY A 321 7.33 13.37 3.12
CA GLY A 321 6.57 13.76 4.32
C GLY A 321 5.98 12.56 5.04
N PHE A 322 5.30 11.68 4.31
CA PHE A 322 4.70 10.46 4.89
C PHE A 322 5.74 9.43 5.35
N SER A 323 6.90 9.36 4.70
CA SER A 323 7.98 8.49 5.17
C SER A 323 8.49 8.91 6.55
N PHE A 324 8.70 10.20 6.77
CA PHE A 324 9.07 10.73 8.09
C PHE A 324 7.95 10.56 9.11
N PHE A 325 6.72 10.86 8.72
CA PHE A 325 5.55 10.69 9.57
C PHE A 325 5.45 9.24 10.05
N TYR A 326 5.48 8.28 9.13
CA TYR A 326 5.31 6.87 9.43
C TYR A 326 6.48 6.30 10.24
N ALA A 327 7.72 6.71 9.92
CA ALA A 327 8.90 6.32 10.70
C ALA A 327 8.81 6.80 12.16
N THR A 328 8.26 8.00 12.40
CA THR A 328 8.08 8.55 13.75
C THR A 328 6.98 7.81 14.54
N VAL A 329 5.90 7.40 13.86
CA VAL A 329 4.80 6.65 14.47
C VAL A 329 5.23 5.22 14.82
N GLN A 330 5.97 4.57 13.91
CA GLN A 330 6.31 3.16 14.04
C GLN A 330 7.53 2.92 14.95
N PHE A 331 8.41 3.89 15.07
CA PHE A 331 9.66 3.75 15.79
C PHE A 331 9.82 4.85 16.84
N ASN A 332 9.70 4.47 18.11
CA ASN A 332 9.86 5.39 19.24
C ASN A 332 11.28 5.30 19.83
N PRO A 333 12.20 6.24 19.53
CA PRO A 333 13.57 6.20 20.02
C PRO A 333 13.67 6.24 21.54
N ILE A 334 12.73 6.91 22.22
CA ILE A 334 12.73 7.06 23.68
C ILE A 334 12.42 5.71 24.33
N GLU A 335 11.41 5.02 23.84
CA GLU A 335 10.99 3.71 24.35
C GLU A 335 12.10 2.67 24.16
N ILE A 336 12.74 2.66 22.98
CA ILE A 336 13.86 1.74 22.70
C ILE A 336 15.04 2.02 23.62
N ALA A 337 15.41 3.30 23.81
CA ALA A 337 16.50 3.66 24.71
C ALA A 337 16.21 3.27 26.17
N ASN A 338 14.95 3.41 26.62
CA ASN A 338 14.52 2.97 27.95
C ASN A 338 14.53 1.46 28.09
N ASN A 339 14.05 0.73 27.07
CA ASN A 339 14.09 -0.74 27.07
C ASN A 339 15.53 -1.26 27.08
N LEU A 340 16.43 -0.66 26.30
CA LEU A 340 17.86 -0.99 26.37
C LEU A 340 18.42 -0.75 27.78
N LYS A 341 18.16 0.42 28.37
CA LYS A 341 18.61 0.76 29.73
C LYS A 341 18.10 -0.23 30.77
N ASN A 342 16.79 -0.55 30.73
CA ASN A 342 16.16 -1.48 31.70
C ASN A 342 16.72 -2.90 31.60
N ASN A 343 17.13 -3.32 30.40
CA ASN A 343 17.73 -4.63 30.16
C ASN A 343 19.27 -4.63 30.35
N GLY A 344 19.86 -3.53 30.84
CA GLY A 344 21.31 -3.42 31.06
C GLY A 344 22.13 -3.31 29.76
N GLY A 345 21.48 -2.97 28.64
CA GLY A 345 22.13 -2.74 27.35
C GLY A 345 22.55 -1.27 27.18
N PHE A 346 23.65 -1.06 26.50
CA PHE A 346 24.15 0.28 26.15
C PHE A 346 24.79 0.29 24.77
N ILE A 347 24.79 1.45 24.14
CA ILE A 347 25.50 1.68 22.89
C ILE A 347 26.88 2.24 23.23
N PRO A 348 27.99 1.62 22.76
CA PRO A 348 29.34 2.12 23.03
C PRO A 348 29.49 3.58 22.62
N GLY A 349 30.04 4.40 23.52
CA GLY A 349 30.24 5.84 23.31
C GLY A 349 29.06 6.73 23.70
N PHE A 350 27.89 6.15 24.10
CA PHE A 350 26.72 6.92 24.53
C PHE A 350 26.24 6.49 25.92
N ARG A 351 25.86 7.48 26.76
CA ARG A 351 25.29 7.19 28.08
C ARG A 351 23.87 6.61 27.92
N PRO A 352 23.51 5.54 28.69
CA PRO A 352 22.15 5.01 28.67
C PRO A 352 21.10 6.07 29.00
N GLY A 353 19.96 6.03 28.31
CA GLY A 353 18.85 6.97 28.47
C GLY A 353 18.80 8.04 27.37
N ARG A 354 18.69 9.33 27.72
CA ARG A 354 18.42 10.43 26.79
C ARG A 354 19.47 10.53 25.67
N SER A 355 20.76 10.40 25.99
CA SER A 355 21.84 10.46 25.01
C SER A 355 21.74 9.35 23.96
N THR A 356 21.36 8.13 24.39
CA THR A 356 21.10 7.00 23.50
C THR A 356 19.87 7.24 22.62
N SER A 357 18.79 7.81 23.17
CA SER A 357 17.58 8.17 22.41
C SER A 357 17.91 9.22 21.33
N ASP A 358 18.66 10.26 21.67
CA ASP A 358 19.06 11.32 20.73
C ASP A 358 19.97 10.79 19.61
N PHE A 359 20.84 9.83 19.93
CA PHE A 359 21.65 9.15 18.92
C PHE A 359 20.79 8.32 17.97
N ILE A 360 19.89 7.47 18.50
CA ILE A 360 18.97 6.64 17.70
C ILE A 360 18.09 7.53 16.81
N ARG A 361 17.56 8.64 17.34
CA ARG A 361 16.76 9.60 16.58
C ARG A 361 17.55 10.21 15.41
N ARG A 362 18.80 10.59 15.61
CA ARG A 362 19.66 11.13 14.53
C ARG A 362 19.92 10.10 13.43
N VAL A 363 20.18 8.86 13.82
CA VAL A 363 20.38 7.76 12.86
C VAL A 363 19.09 7.48 12.09
N LEU A 364 17.95 7.40 12.80
CA LEU A 364 16.63 7.20 12.20
C LEU A 364 16.34 8.27 11.13
N ASN A 365 16.48 9.54 11.47
CA ASN A 365 16.20 10.64 10.55
C ASN A 365 17.05 10.57 9.26
N LYS A 366 18.34 10.23 9.39
CA LYS A 366 19.24 10.11 8.24
C LYS A 366 18.87 8.92 7.35
N ILE A 367 18.55 7.79 7.95
CA ILE A 367 18.14 6.57 7.22
C ILE A 367 16.80 6.80 6.55
N THR A 368 15.84 7.40 7.25
CA THR A 368 14.51 7.71 6.70
C THR A 368 14.61 8.70 5.55
N LEU A 369 15.47 9.73 5.63
CA LEU A 369 15.67 10.66 4.52
C LEU A 369 16.17 9.94 3.26
N PHE A 370 17.18 9.08 3.40
CA PHE A 370 17.69 8.30 2.27
C PHE A 370 16.61 7.37 1.69
N GLY A 371 15.90 6.61 2.55
CA GLY A 371 14.81 5.74 2.13
C GLY A 371 13.67 6.49 1.45
N ALA A 372 13.28 7.67 1.97
CA ALA A 372 12.23 8.50 1.42
C ALA A 372 12.58 9.08 0.04
N ILE A 373 13.80 9.59 -0.14
CA ILE A 373 14.29 10.08 -1.44
C ILE A 373 14.30 8.93 -2.44
N TYR A 374 14.81 7.77 -2.04
CA TYR A 374 14.84 6.58 -2.86
C TYR A 374 13.43 6.17 -3.31
N LEU A 375 12.48 6.01 -2.36
CA LEU A 375 11.09 5.66 -2.66
C LEU A 375 10.43 6.68 -3.59
N GLY A 376 10.65 7.98 -3.32
CA GLY A 376 10.14 9.06 -4.13
C GLY A 376 10.68 9.05 -5.56
N LEU A 377 11.98 8.80 -5.74
CA LEU A 377 12.59 8.69 -7.07
C LEU A 377 12.03 7.49 -7.84
N VAL A 378 12.01 6.30 -7.25
CA VAL A 378 11.50 5.10 -7.93
C VAL A 378 10.01 5.24 -8.28
N ALA A 379 9.22 5.93 -7.46
CA ALA A 379 7.81 6.19 -7.73
C ALA A 379 7.59 7.26 -8.81
N ALA A 380 8.37 8.35 -8.79
CA ALA A 380 8.18 9.51 -9.64
C ALA A 380 8.84 9.37 -11.04
N LEU A 381 9.99 8.67 -11.13
CA LEU A 381 10.72 8.52 -12.40
C LEU A 381 9.87 7.95 -13.55
N PRO A 382 9.12 6.85 -13.39
CA PRO A 382 8.29 6.33 -14.47
C PRO A 382 7.18 7.30 -14.93
N MET A 383 6.66 8.13 -14.01
CA MET A 383 5.68 9.17 -14.34
C MET A 383 6.33 10.28 -15.18
N ALA A 384 7.58 10.67 -14.85
CA ALA A 384 8.33 11.69 -15.57
C ALA A 384 8.71 11.27 -17.00
N PHE A 385 9.00 9.98 -17.20
CA PHE A 385 9.35 9.45 -18.54
C PHE A 385 8.14 9.17 -19.44
N GLY A 386 6.92 9.41 -18.98
CA GLY A 386 5.72 9.29 -19.80
C GLY A 386 5.53 7.90 -20.42
N THR A 387 5.70 6.85 -19.63
CA THR A 387 5.66 5.44 -20.07
C THR A 387 4.32 5.00 -20.68
N SER A 388 3.36 5.91 -20.82
CA SER A 388 2.01 5.66 -21.33
C SER A 388 1.95 5.21 -22.80
N ASN A 389 2.93 5.58 -23.62
CA ASN A 389 2.95 5.21 -25.05
C ASN A 389 3.50 3.79 -25.30
N MET A 390 3.98 3.08 -24.25
CA MET A 390 4.64 1.79 -24.41
C MET A 390 3.86 0.60 -23.81
N GLY A 391 2.58 0.79 -23.46
CA GLY A 391 1.73 -0.32 -22.95
C GLY A 391 2.11 -0.84 -21.56
N LEU A 392 3.07 -0.20 -20.88
CA LEU A 392 3.38 -0.49 -19.50
C LEU A 392 2.37 0.20 -18.57
N ALA A 393 1.24 -0.48 -18.38
CA ALA A 393 0.23 -0.09 -17.42
C ALA A 393 0.72 -0.19 -15.94
N MET A 394 2.00 -0.53 -15.72
CA MET A 394 2.61 -0.61 -14.40
C MET A 394 3.48 0.62 -14.15
N GLY A 395 2.91 1.65 -13.53
CA GLY A 395 3.72 2.76 -13.00
C GLY A 395 4.71 2.25 -11.93
N GLY A 396 5.78 3.02 -11.68
CA GLY A 396 6.80 2.67 -10.68
C GLY A 396 6.23 2.36 -9.29
N THR A 397 5.13 3.02 -8.92
CA THR A 397 4.37 2.77 -7.69
C THR A 397 3.85 1.34 -7.60
N SER A 398 3.29 0.82 -8.68
CA SER A 398 2.77 -0.56 -8.73
C SER A 398 3.89 -1.59 -8.53
N ILE A 399 5.06 -1.37 -9.13
CA ILE A 399 6.22 -2.25 -8.97
C ILE A 399 6.72 -2.24 -7.52
N ILE A 400 6.82 -1.05 -6.89
CA ILE A 400 7.25 -0.94 -5.49
C ILE A 400 6.26 -1.67 -4.57
N ILE A 401 4.95 -1.49 -4.78
CA ILE A 401 3.92 -2.15 -3.98
C ILE A 401 4.03 -3.68 -4.13
N VAL A 402 4.12 -4.18 -5.35
CA VAL A 402 4.22 -5.63 -5.61
C VAL A 402 5.46 -6.23 -4.95
N VAL A 403 6.64 -5.63 -5.18
CA VAL A 403 7.90 -6.14 -4.62
C VAL A 403 7.93 -6.00 -3.10
N GLY A 404 7.49 -4.85 -2.57
CA GLY A 404 7.45 -4.58 -1.14
C GLY A 404 6.54 -5.56 -0.39
N VAL A 405 5.32 -5.77 -0.90
CA VAL A 405 4.36 -6.72 -0.29
C VAL A 405 4.87 -8.16 -0.38
N ALA A 406 5.48 -8.55 -1.51
CA ALA A 406 6.10 -9.87 -1.64
C ALA A 406 7.19 -10.09 -0.57
N LEU A 407 8.09 -9.11 -0.39
CA LEU A 407 9.15 -9.17 0.63
C LEU A 407 8.58 -9.21 2.05
N GLU A 408 7.58 -8.37 2.36
CA GLU A 408 6.93 -8.36 3.68
C GLU A 408 6.24 -9.70 3.97
N THR A 409 5.56 -10.27 2.99
CA THR A 409 4.87 -11.57 3.14
C THR A 409 5.86 -12.71 3.38
N VAL A 410 6.97 -12.73 2.65
CA VAL A 410 8.04 -13.74 2.86
C VAL A 410 8.65 -13.58 4.25
N LYS A 411 8.97 -12.35 4.68
CA LYS A 411 9.49 -12.09 6.03
C LYS A 411 8.49 -12.49 7.13
N ALA A 412 7.19 -12.27 6.92
CA ALA A 412 6.15 -12.72 7.85
C ALA A 412 6.10 -14.26 7.95
N LEU A 413 6.26 -14.96 6.82
CA LEU A 413 6.38 -16.42 6.79
C LEU A 413 7.64 -16.91 7.51
N GLU A 414 8.79 -16.31 7.27
CA GLU A 414 10.05 -16.64 7.94
C GLU A 414 9.94 -16.45 9.45
N ALA A 415 9.36 -15.35 9.90
CA ALA A 415 9.13 -15.11 11.33
C ALA A 415 8.24 -16.18 11.97
N GLN A 416 7.17 -16.64 11.28
CA GLN A 416 6.30 -17.71 11.76
C GLN A 416 7.00 -19.09 11.78
N LEU A 417 7.91 -19.35 10.82
CA LEU A 417 8.74 -20.56 10.78
C LEU A 417 9.73 -20.60 11.96
N LEU A 418 10.43 -19.49 12.22
CA LEU A 418 11.40 -19.38 13.30
C LEU A 418 10.76 -19.58 14.68
N MET A 419 9.59 -18.98 14.92
CA MET A 419 8.86 -19.15 16.20
C MET A 419 8.48 -20.60 16.49
N ARG A 420 8.29 -21.43 15.47
CA ARG A 420 7.93 -22.84 15.65
C ARG A 420 9.13 -23.78 15.80
N ASN A 421 10.21 -23.50 15.09
CA ASN A 421 11.44 -24.27 15.28
C ASN A 421 12.00 -24.12 16.71
N TYR A 422 11.70 -22.99 17.37
CA TYR A 422 12.09 -22.77 18.77
C TYR A 422 11.23 -23.55 19.78
N LYS A 423 9.94 -23.80 19.46
CA LYS A 423 9.06 -24.65 20.31
C LYS A 423 9.42 -26.13 20.26
N GLY A 424 9.90 -26.64 19.13
CA GLY A 424 10.35 -28.03 18.99
C GLY A 424 11.67 -28.33 19.66
N PHE A 425 12.34 -27.36 20.30
CA PHE A 425 13.54 -27.55 21.11
C PHE A 425 13.24 -27.63 22.63
N LEU A 426 11.98 -27.38 23.01
CA LEU A 426 11.50 -27.36 24.40
C LEU A 426 10.55 -28.54 24.72
N GLU A 427 10.17 -29.33 23.71
CA GLU A 427 9.55 -30.68 23.87
C GLU A 427 10.60 -31.76 23.65
#